data_d3409d6088408ec06c678a80bae76d38
#
_entry.id   d3409d6088408ec06c678a80bae76d38
#
_cell.length_a   1.000
_cell.length_b   1.000
_cell.length_c   1.000
_cell.angle_alpha   90.00
_cell.angle_beta   90.00
_cell.angle_gamma   90.00
#
_symmetry.space_group_name_H-M   'P 1'
#
loop_
_entity.id
_entity.type
_entity.pdbx_description
1 polymer ?
#
loop_
_entity_poly.entity_id
_entity_poly.type
_entity_poly.pdbx_seq_one_letter_code
_entity_poly.pdbx_strand_id
1 'polypeptide(L)'
;MKIVITGVTRGLGRALAEWYIANGHTVAGCGRSGPAIFDLRFTHPEPHSFDAVDVALPVKVSLWAERVLGSLGAPDYLINNAGLINAPAPLWKVPADEFGKVVSVNILGVANVIRAFVPAMVERGSGVIVNLSSGWGRSVAPEVAPYCATKWAIEGLTKALAEELPKGMAAVPLNPGVIDTDMLRQCFSDGAASYPKAQEWAKRAAPFILGLGAKDNGRSASVDGFEG
;
A
#
# COMPACT_ATOMS: atom_id res chain seq x y z
N MET A 1 -15.83 0.58 9.20
CA MET A 1 -15.21 1.21 8.03
C MET A 1 -14.99 0.18 6.94
N LYS A 2 -15.05 0.59 5.66
CA LYS A 2 -14.73 -0.20 4.48
C LYS A 2 -13.32 0.14 4.02
N ILE A 3 -12.43 -0.82 3.97
CA ILE A 3 -11.00 -0.59 3.74
C ILE A 3 -10.56 -1.43 2.55
N VAL A 4 -10.00 -0.79 1.53
CA VAL A 4 -9.38 -1.45 0.39
C VAL A 4 -7.87 -1.43 0.56
N ILE A 5 -7.22 -2.61 0.46
CA ILE A 5 -5.77 -2.74 0.66
C ILE A 5 -5.16 -3.54 -0.48
N THR A 6 -4.11 -3.01 -1.11
CA THR A 6 -3.33 -3.79 -2.08
C THR A 6 -2.13 -4.47 -1.42
N GLY A 7 -1.75 -5.67 -1.90
CA GLY A 7 -0.60 -6.41 -1.37
C GLY A 7 -0.84 -7.11 -0.04
N VAL A 8 -2.04 -7.72 0.14
CA VAL A 8 -2.46 -8.37 1.42
C VAL A 8 -1.93 -9.78 1.62
N THR A 9 -1.11 -10.32 0.72
CA THR A 9 -0.70 -11.74 0.81
C THR A 9 0.43 -12.00 1.78
N ARG A 10 1.17 -10.96 2.22
CA ARG A 10 2.27 -11.04 3.20
C ARG A 10 2.62 -9.65 3.78
N GLY A 11 3.53 -9.62 4.74
CA GLY A 11 4.13 -8.39 5.28
C GLY A 11 3.11 -7.42 5.85
N LEU A 12 3.34 -6.12 5.63
CA LEU A 12 2.53 -5.04 6.20
C LEU A 12 1.06 -5.10 5.78
N GLY A 13 0.79 -5.39 4.49
CA GLY A 13 -0.57 -5.46 3.98
C GLY A 13 -1.38 -6.60 4.60
N ARG A 14 -0.76 -7.76 4.84
CA ARG A 14 -1.41 -8.88 5.54
C ARG A 14 -1.71 -8.52 7.00
N ALA A 15 -0.73 -7.96 7.69
CA ALA A 15 -0.88 -7.57 9.09
C ALA A 15 -1.95 -6.47 9.28
N LEU A 16 -2.01 -5.47 8.39
CA LEU A 16 -3.09 -4.48 8.39
C LEU A 16 -4.46 -5.11 8.15
N ALA A 17 -4.59 -5.97 7.13
CA ALA A 17 -5.86 -6.62 6.81
C ALA A 17 -6.39 -7.42 8.00
N GLU A 18 -5.55 -8.25 8.61
CA GLU A 18 -5.90 -9.05 9.79
C GLU A 18 -6.26 -8.18 10.99
N TRP A 19 -5.51 -7.10 11.23
CA TRP A 19 -5.82 -6.17 12.32
C TRP A 19 -7.18 -5.48 12.11
N TYR A 20 -7.44 -4.97 10.91
CA TYR A 20 -8.72 -4.31 10.62
C TYR A 20 -9.90 -5.26 10.76
N ILE A 21 -9.79 -6.48 10.26
CA ILE A 21 -10.82 -7.52 10.39
C ILE A 21 -11.09 -7.82 11.88
N ALA A 22 -10.03 -8.05 12.66
CA ALA A 22 -10.15 -8.33 14.10
C ALA A 22 -10.77 -7.17 14.90
N ASN A 23 -10.72 -5.93 14.37
CA ASN A 23 -11.32 -4.75 14.98
C ASN A 23 -12.65 -4.33 14.33
N GLY A 24 -13.33 -5.24 13.63
CA GLY A 24 -14.69 -5.05 13.14
C GLY A 24 -14.82 -4.17 11.87
N HIS A 25 -13.75 -4.04 11.09
CA HIS A 25 -13.77 -3.34 9.81
C HIS A 25 -13.95 -4.33 8.65
N THR A 26 -14.60 -3.91 7.58
CA THR A 26 -14.72 -4.71 6.36
C THR A 26 -13.52 -4.44 5.45
N VAL A 27 -12.84 -5.50 5.03
CA VAL A 27 -11.63 -5.41 4.20
C VAL A 27 -11.89 -6.03 2.83
N ALA A 28 -11.55 -5.28 1.77
CA ALA A 28 -11.34 -5.84 0.44
C ALA A 28 -9.84 -5.75 0.10
N GLY A 29 -9.24 -6.87 -0.23
CA GLY A 29 -7.80 -6.94 -0.46
C GLY A 29 -7.41 -7.65 -1.74
N CYS A 30 -6.25 -7.28 -2.31
CA CYS A 30 -5.70 -8.01 -3.44
C CYS A 30 -4.21 -8.31 -3.28
N GLY A 31 -3.77 -9.32 -4.03
CA GLY A 31 -2.36 -9.68 -4.14
C GLY A 31 -2.14 -10.74 -5.22
N ARG A 32 -0.89 -11.04 -5.56
CA ARG A 32 -0.58 -11.93 -6.68
C ARG A 32 -0.61 -13.42 -6.34
N SER A 33 -0.39 -13.77 -5.08
CA SER A 33 -0.31 -15.17 -4.66
C SER A 33 -1.70 -15.80 -4.55
N GLY A 34 -2.07 -16.63 -5.50
CA GLY A 34 -3.34 -17.39 -5.49
C GLY A 34 -3.53 -18.22 -4.20
N PRO A 35 -2.53 -19.02 -3.76
CA PRO A 35 -2.64 -19.77 -2.50
C PRO A 35 -2.88 -18.88 -1.28
N ALA A 36 -2.18 -17.76 -1.14
CA ALA A 36 -2.37 -16.86 0.00
C ALA A 36 -3.73 -16.11 -0.06
N ILE A 37 -4.24 -15.83 -1.26
CA ILE A 37 -5.59 -15.28 -1.44
C ILE A 37 -6.66 -16.33 -1.09
N PHE A 38 -6.46 -17.58 -1.48
CA PHE A 38 -7.35 -18.67 -1.09
C PHE A 38 -7.42 -18.83 0.43
N ASP A 39 -6.27 -18.82 1.11
CA ASP A 39 -6.18 -18.86 2.58
C ASP A 39 -6.94 -17.69 3.21
N LEU A 40 -6.76 -16.46 2.71
CA LEU A 40 -7.50 -15.28 3.19
C LEU A 40 -9.01 -15.41 3.04
N ARG A 41 -9.49 -15.91 1.90
CA ARG A 41 -10.91 -16.15 1.67
C ARG A 41 -11.49 -17.21 2.61
N PHE A 42 -10.71 -18.25 2.89
CA PHE A 42 -11.13 -19.34 3.76
C PHE A 42 -11.19 -18.89 5.23
N THR A 43 -10.18 -18.14 5.67
CA THR A 43 -10.09 -17.68 7.07
C THR A 43 -10.95 -16.45 7.37
N HIS A 44 -11.24 -15.65 6.36
CA HIS A 44 -12.03 -14.42 6.49
C HIS A 44 -13.10 -14.37 5.39
N PRO A 45 -14.21 -15.09 5.56
CA PRO A 45 -15.32 -15.08 4.61
C PRO A 45 -16.03 -13.71 4.55
N GLU A 46 -17.11 -13.63 3.83
CA GLU A 46 -17.94 -12.42 3.79
C GLU A 46 -18.22 -11.84 5.19
N PRO A 47 -18.22 -10.51 5.33
CA PRO A 47 -18.28 -9.50 4.27
C PRO A 47 -16.89 -9.09 3.70
N HIS A 48 -15.82 -9.84 3.98
CA HIS A 48 -14.49 -9.53 3.44
C HIS A 48 -14.34 -10.09 2.03
N SER A 49 -13.48 -9.45 1.22
CA SER A 49 -13.26 -9.86 -0.17
C SER A 49 -11.77 -9.85 -0.49
N PHE A 50 -11.25 -10.95 -1.03
CA PHE A 50 -9.83 -11.07 -1.40
C PHE A 50 -9.68 -11.62 -2.82
N ASP A 51 -8.88 -10.96 -3.65
CA ASP A 51 -8.74 -11.28 -5.06
C ASP A 51 -7.29 -11.45 -5.52
N ALA A 52 -7.06 -12.42 -6.41
CA ALA A 52 -5.76 -12.60 -7.05
C ALA A 52 -5.60 -11.58 -8.19
N VAL A 53 -4.99 -10.43 -7.87
CA VAL A 53 -4.80 -9.31 -8.81
C VAL A 53 -3.35 -8.83 -8.78
N ASP A 54 -2.77 -8.65 -9.95
CA ASP A 54 -1.55 -7.88 -10.14
C ASP A 54 -1.92 -6.43 -10.42
N VAL A 55 -1.51 -5.51 -9.53
CA VAL A 55 -1.79 -4.08 -9.65
C VAL A 55 -1.13 -3.44 -10.88
N ALA A 56 -0.08 -4.05 -11.43
CA ALA A 56 0.55 -3.59 -12.67
C ALA A 56 -0.33 -3.80 -13.92
N LEU A 57 -1.42 -4.58 -13.83
CA LEU A 57 -2.31 -4.90 -14.93
C LEU A 57 -3.63 -4.10 -14.82
N PRO A 58 -3.79 -2.98 -15.55
CA PRO A 58 -4.90 -2.03 -15.36
C PRO A 58 -6.27 -2.70 -15.55
N VAL A 59 -6.44 -3.57 -16.54
CA VAL A 59 -7.71 -4.27 -16.78
C VAL A 59 -8.10 -5.16 -15.58
N LYS A 60 -7.14 -5.87 -14.99
CA LYS A 60 -7.43 -6.70 -13.80
C LYS A 60 -7.81 -5.85 -12.59
N VAL A 61 -7.18 -4.69 -12.44
CA VAL A 61 -7.51 -3.74 -11.37
C VAL A 61 -8.92 -3.17 -11.56
N SER A 62 -9.30 -2.77 -12.78
CA SER A 62 -10.65 -2.28 -13.07
C SER A 62 -11.72 -3.33 -12.75
N LEU A 63 -11.57 -4.56 -13.24
CA LEU A 63 -12.51 -5.65 -12.96
C LEU A 63 -12.62 -5.99 -11.47
N TRP A 64 -11.51 -5.91 -10.73
CA TRP A 64 -11.52 -6.06 -9.28
C TRP A 64 -12.28 -4.92 -8.60
N ALA A 65 -12.00 -3.68 -8.99
CA ALA A 65 -12.65 -2.51 -8.42
C ALA A 65 -14.17 -2.52 -8.69
N GLU A 66 -14.61 -2.90 -9.89
CA GLU A 66 -16.04 -3.05 -10.21
C GLU A 66 -16.74 -4.01 -9.26
N ARG A 67 -16.15 -5.19 -8.98
CA ARG A 67 -16.70 -6.16 -8.02
C ARG A 67 -16.76 -5.60 -6.60
N VAL A 68 -15.67 -4.99 -6.14
CA VAL A 68 -15.59 -4.43 -4.78
C VAL A 68 -16.56 -3.26 -4.62
N LEU A 69 -16.62 -2.34 -5.57
CA LEU A 69 -17.55 -1.21 -5.54
C LEU A 69 -19.02 -1.67 -5.63
N GLY A 70 -19.29 -2.70 -6.42
CA GLY A 70 -20.63 -3.28 -6.53
C GLY A 70 -21.11 -3.98 -5.25
N SER A 71 -20.22 -4.61 -4.48
CA SER A 71 -20.57 -5.31 -3.25
C SER A 71 -20.45 -4.46 -1.99
N LEU A 72 -19.40 -3.66 -1.87
CA LEU A 72 -19.11 -2.88 -0.66
C LEU A 72 -19.39 -1.37 -0.83
N GLY A 73 -19.51 -0.89 -2.07
CA GLY A 73 -19.54 0.54 -2.38
C GLY A 73 -18.16 1.20 -2.23
N ALA A 74 -18.11 2.54 -2.30
CA ALA A 74 -16.87 3.29 -2.18
C ALA A 74 -16.19 3.04 -0.82
N PRO A 75 -14.86 2.80 -0.78
CA PRO A 75 -14.14 2.56 0.46
C PRO A 75 -13.94 3.84 1.28
N ASP A 76 -13.91 3.71 2.60
CA ASP A 76 -13.55 4.81 3.51
C ASP A 76 -12.03 5.06 3.47
N TYR A 77 -11.25 3.99 3.35
CA TYR A 77 -9.80 4.02 3.21
C TYR A 77 -9.35 3.18 2.00
N LEU A 78 -8.51 3.79 1.16
CA LEU A 78 -7.82 3.11 0.06
C LEU A 78 -6.33 3.09 0.37
N ILE A 79 -5.78 1.90 0.69
CA ILE A 79 -4.39 1.73 1.11
C ILE A 79 -3.60 1.05 -0.01
N ASN A 80 -2.80 1.83 -0.72
CA ASN A 80 -1.86 1.35 -1.73
C ASN A 80 -0.57 0.89 -1.06
N ASN A 81 -0.54 -0.40 -0.67
CA ASN A 81 0.58 -1.02 0.02
C ASN A 81 1.42 -1.95 -0.89
N ALA A 82 0.85 -2.49 -1.97
CA ALA A 82 1.60 -3.34 -2.88
C ALA A 82 2.88 -2.65 -3.39
N GLY A 83 4.01 -3.32 -3.25
CA GLY A 83 5.29 -2.78 -3.66
C GLY A 83 6.36 -3.85 -3.84
N LEU A 84 7.40 -3.51 -4.59
CA LEU A 84 8.60 -4.30 -4.82
C LEU A 84 9.83 -3.45 -4.52
N ILE A 85 10.92 -4.12 -4.14
CA ILE A 85 12.27 -3.56 -4.11
C ILE A 85 13.15 -4.38 -5.06
N ASN A 86 14.15 -3.77 -5.67
CA ASN A 86 15.15 -4.48 -6.47
C ASN A 86 16.13 -5.24 -5.59
N ALA A 87 16.77 -6.27 -6.14
CA ALA A 87 17.94 -6.88 -5.53
C ALA A 87 19.05 -5.81 -5.39
N PRO A 88 19.73 -5.73 -4.23
CA PRO A 88 20.77 -4.74 -4.03
C PRO A 88 21.87 -4.82 -5.08
N ALA A 89 22.06 -3.75 -5.84
CA ALA A 89 23.12 -3.62 -6.85
C ALA A 89 23.34 -2.15 -7.19
N PRO A 90 24.58 -1.76 -7.55
CA PRO A 90 24.85 -0.44 -8.13
C PRO A 90 23.94 -0.20 -9.34
N LEU A 91 23.41 1.03 -9.48
CA LEU A 91 22.39 1.36 -10.50
C LEU A 91 22.74 0.85 -11.91
N TRP A 92 23.99 0.99 -12.33
CA TRP A 92 24.46 0.55 -13.66
C TRP A 92 24.55 -0.97 -13.83
N LYS A 93 24.30 -1.76 -12.77
CA LYS A 93 24.23 -3.23 -12.79
C LYS A 93 22.82 -3.76 -12.62
N VAL A 94 21.84 -2.93 -12.27
CA VAL A 94 20.44 -3.35 -12.13
C VAL A 94 19.90 -3.72 -13.51
N PRO A 95 19.35 -4.94 -13.71
CA PRO A 95 18.74 -5.35 -14.97
C PRO A 95 17.55 -4.44 -15.34
N ALA A 96 17.42 -4.10 -16.63
CA ALA A 96 16.38 -3.20 -17.11
C ALA A 96 14.96 -3.72 -16.84
N ASP A 97 14.76 -5.04 -16.94
CA ASP A 97 13.48 -5.68 -16.65
C ASP A 97 13.13 -5.66 -15.14
N GLU A 98 14.12 -5.76 -14.27
CA GLU A 98 13.93 -5.62 -12.83
C GLU A 98 13.56 -4.18 -12.46
N PHE A 99 14.27 -3.19 -13.01
CA PHE A 99 13.90 -1.78 -12.88
C PHE A 99 12.47 -1.54 -13.36
N GLY A 100 12.13 -2.05 -14.54
CA GLY A 100 10.78 -1.95 -15.12
C GLY A 100 9.69 -2.56 -14.23
N LYS A 101 9.96 -3.72 -13.60
CA LYS A 101 9.03 -4.36 -12.65
C LYS A 101 8.78 -3.50 -11.41
N VAL A 102 9.83 -2.90 -10.84
CA VAL A 102 9.70 -2.02 -9.66
C VAL A 102 8.84 -0.80 -10.02
N VAL A 103 9.09 -0.15 -11.16
CA VAL A 103 8.28 0.99 -11.64
C VAL A 103 6.84 0.58 -11.90
N SER A 104 6.62 -0.54 -12.57
CA SER A 104 5.29 -1.03 -12.92
C SER A 104 4.41 -1.31 -11.71
N VAL A 105 4.98 -1.87 -10.63
CA VAL A 105 4.21 -2.14 -9.41
C VAL A 105 4.08 -0.89 -8.55
N ASN A 106 5.20 -0.20 -8.27
CA ASN A 106 5.25 0.85 -7.26
C ASN A 106 4.65 2.17 -7.74
N ILE A 107 4.66 2.46 -9.05
CA ILE A 107 4.12 3.70 -9.61
C ILE A 107 2.85 3.41 -10.42
N LEU A 108 2.96 2.62 -11.49
CA LEU A 108 1.81 2.37 -12.38
C LEU A 108 0.72 1.60 -11.66
N GLY A 109 1.07 0.66 -10.77
CA GLY A 109 0.13 -0.09 -9.94
C GLY A 109 -0.69 0.83 -9.03
N VAL A 110 -0.04 1.78 -8.35
CA VAL A 110 -0.73 2.78 -7.52
C VAL A 110 -1.66 3.64 -8.37
N ALA A 111 -1.20 4.13 -9.52
CA ALA A 111 -2.02 4.92 -10.43
C ALA A 111 -3.22 4.13 -11.00
N ASN A 112 -3.06 2.83 -11.28
CA ASN A 112 -4.16 1.96 -11.71
C ASN A 112 -5.25 1.85 -10.64
N VAL A 113 -4.85 1.64 -9.39
CA VAL A 113 -5.77 1.50 -8.25
C VAL A 113 -6.48 2.83 -7.96
N ILE A 114 -5.75 3.96 -7.99
CA ILE A 114 -6.34 5.30 -7.85
C ILE A 114 -7.42 5.51 -8.93
N ARG A 115 -7.11 5.27 -10.21
CA ARG A 115 -8.08 5.42 -11.31
C ARG A 115 -9.33 4.57 -11.15
N ALA A 116 -9.20 3.41 -10.54
CA ALA A 116 -10.30 2.46 -10.41
C ALA A 116 -11.22 2.75 -9.20
N PHE A 117 -10.69 3.27 -8.10
CA PHE A 117 -11.47 3.46 -6.87
C PHE A 117 -11.79 4.92 -6.53
N VAL A 118 -10.87 5.84 -6.81
CA VAL A 118 -11.03 7.25 -6.37
C VAL A 118 -12.23 7.95 -6.99
N PRO A 119 -12.64 7.71 -8.25
CA PRO A 119 -13.86 8.34 -8.78
C PRO A 119 -15.10 8.09 -7.92
N ALA A 120 -15.33 6.87 -7.43
CA ALA A 120 -16.45 6.55 -6.55
C ALA A 120 -16.31 7.21 -5.15
N MET A 121 -15.08 7.37 -4.65
CA MET A 121 -14.82 8.09 -3.40
C MET A 121 -15.10 9.58 -3.56
N VAL A 122 -14.72 10.17 -4.70
CA VAL A 122 -15.00 11.58 -5.04
C VAL A 122 -16.51 11.83 -5.20
N GLU A 123 -17.23 10.94 -5.87
CA GLU A 123 -18.68 11.00 -5.99
C GLU A 123 -19.37 10.97 -4.62
N ARG A 124 -18.88 10.14 -3.69
CA ARG A 124 -19.36 10.12 -2.31
C ARG A 124 -18.93 11.37 -1.51
N GLY A 125 -17.89 12.09 -1.93
CA GLY A 125 -17.36 13.28 -1.27
C GLY A 125 -16.58 13.02 0.02
N SER A 126 -16.09 11.79 0.26
CA SER A 126 -15.37 11.45 1.49
C SER A 126 -14.44 10.25 1.29
N GLY A 127 -13.36 10.18 2.08
CA GLY A 127 -12.44 9.08 2.15
C GLY A 127 -10.98 9.50 2.20
N VAL A 128 -10.12 8.56 2.56
CA VAL A 128 -8.68 8.76 2.70
C VAL A 128 -7.93 7.78 1.79
N ILE A 129 -7.04 8.32 0.98
CA ILE A 129 -6.11 7.55 0.14
C ILE A 129 -4.75 7.54 0.84
N VAL A 130 -4.24 6.37 1.20
CA VAL A 130 -2.92 6.20 1.82
C VAL A 130 -2.02 5.47 0.84
N ASN A 131 -0.98 6.15 0.37
CA ASN A 131 0.03 5.55 -0.50
C ASN A 131 1.28 5.25 0.30
N LEU A 132 1.64 3.96 0.44
CA LEU A 132 2.83 3.58 1.19
C LEU A 132 4.08 4.11 0.50
N SER A 133 4.71 5.09 1.13
CA SER A 133 6.00 5.65 0.81
C SER A 133 7.11 4.87 1.54
N SER A 134 8.18 5.54 1.92
CA SER A 134 9.33 5.02 2.67
C SER A 134 10.13 6.20 3.22
N GLY A 135 11.02 5.97 4.18
CA GLY A 135 12.11 6.90 4.46
C GLY A 135 12.92 7.23 3.21
N TRP A 136 13.09 6.24 2.31
CA TRP A 136 13.76 6.44 1.01
C TRP A 136 12.89 7.09 -0.08
N GLY A 137 11.71 7.57 0.25
CA GLY A 137 10.96 8.55 -0.53
C GLY A 137 11.31 10.01 -0.20
N ARG A 138 12.13 10.22 0.84
CA ARG A 138 12.59 11.54 1.34
C ARG A 138 14.10 11.58 1.55
N SER A 139 14.76 10.43 1.46
CA SER A 139 16.21 10.22 1.48
C SER A 139 16.56 9.17 0.42
N VAL A 140 17.81 8.74 0.36
CA VAL A 140 18.29 7.74 -0.58
C VAL A 140 19.22 6.74 0.10
N ALA A 141 19.39 5.57 -0.51
CA ALA A 141 20.40 4.60 -0.13
C ALA A 141 21.08 4.04 -1.38
N PRO A 142 22.34 3.61 -1.28
CA PRO A 142 23.01 2.92 -2.38
C PRO A 142 22.33 1.59 -2.69
N GLU A 143 22.56 1.07 -3.89
CA GLU A 143 22.14 -0.25 -4.37
C GLU A 143 20.62 -0.47 -4.53
N VAL A 144 19.78 0.45 -4.06
CA VAL A 144 18.30 0.40 -4.20
C VAL A 144 17.74 1.60 -4.96
N ALA A 145 18.50 2.15 -5.89
CA ALA A 145 18.12 3.33 -6.66
C ALA A 145 16.76 3.22 -7.38
N PRO A 146 16.37 2.08 -8.02
CA PRO A 146 15.03 1.94 -8.59
C PRO A 146 13.92 2.10 -7.56
N TYR A 147 14.08 1.49 -6.39
CA TYR A 147 13.12 1.62 -5.29
C TYR A 147 13.03 3.06 -4.78
N CYS A 148 14.17 3.69 -4.47
CA CYS A 148 14.21 5.10 -4.06
C CYS A 148 13.47 6.00 -5.06
N ALA A 149 13.78 5.86 -6.36
CA ALA A 149 13.12 6.64 -7.42
C ALA A 149 11.59 6.48 -7.39
N THR A 150 11.10 5.24 -7.21
CA THR A 150 9.65 5.00 -7.12
C THR A 150 9.04 5.59 -5.86
N LYS A 151 9.73 5.59 -4.73
CA LYS A 151 9.20 6.16 -3.48
C LYS A 151 9.19 7.69 -3.50
N TRP A 152 10.17 8.33 -4.13
CA TRP A 152 10.12 9.76 -4.44
C TRP A 152 8.96 10.09 -5.38
N ALA A 153 8.72 9.27 -6.41
CA ALA A 153 7.57 9.44 -7.30
C ALA A 153 6.23 9.34 -6.54
N ILE A 154 6.10 8.42 -5.58
CA ILE A 154 4.91 8.28 -4.74
C ILE A 154 4.66 9.50 -3.86
N GLU A 155 5.70 10.10 -3.29
CA GLU A 155 5.56 11.37 -2.54
C GLU A 155 4.98 12.47 -3.46
N GLY A 156 5.55 12.66 -4.66
CA GLY A 156 5.06 13.65 -5.62
C GLY A 156 3.65 13.38 -6.14
N LEU A 157 3.40 12.12 -6.58
CA LEU A 157 2.09 11.70 -7.08
C LEU A 157 0.99 11.91 -6.04
N THR A 158 1.27 11.56 -4.77
CA THR A 158 0.28 11.68 -3.70
C THR A 158 -0.04 13.14 -3.36
N LYS A 159 0.98 14.01 -3.37
CA LYS A 159 0.78 15.46 -3.15
C LYS A 159 0.00 16.09 -4.30
N ALA A 160 0.29 15.72 -5.54
CA ALA A 160 -0.48 16.20 -6.69
C ALA A 160 -1.94 15.74 -6.62
N LEU A 161 -2.19 14.46 -6.31
CA LEU A 161 -3.54 13.96 -6.09
C LEU A 161 -4.27 14.74 -4.98
N ALA A 162 -3.58 15.10 -3.91
CA ALA A 162 -4.17 15.85 -2.80
C ALA A 162 -4.72 17.23 -3.22
N GLU A 163 -4.07 17.89 -4.19
CA GLU A 163 -4.56 19.18 -4.73
C GLU A 163 -5.81 19.01 -5.62
N GLU A 164 -6.04 17.79 -6.15
CA GLU A 164 -7.16 17.48 -7.04
C GLU A 164 -8.40 16.99 -6.27
N LEU A 165 -8.24 16.56 -5.01
CA LEU A 165 -9.34 16.00 -4.22
C LEU A 165 -10.30 17.06 -3.71
N PRO A 166 -11.62 16.78 -3.64
CA PRO A 166 -12.58 17.66 -3.02
C PRO A 166 -12.33 17.82 -1.52
N LYS A 167 -12.81 18.95 -0.97
CA LYS A 167 -12.75 19.19 0.48
C LYS A 167 -13.41 18.04 1.25
N GLY A 168 -12.76 17.60 2.33
CA GLY A 168 -13.24 16.48 3.15
C GLY A 168 -12.54 15.16 2.85
N MET A 169 -11.85 15.05 1.71
CA MET A 169 -10.99 13.91 1.38
C MET A 169 -9.52 14.20 1.70
N ALA A 170 -8.71 13.13 1.72
CA ALA A 170 -7.27 13.26 1.87
C ALA A 170 -6.50 12.20 1.05
N ALA A 171 -5.34 12.61 0.53
CA ALA A 171 -4.31 11.71 0.03
C ALA A 171 -3.02 11.93 0.84
N VAL A 172 -2.49 10.85 1.42
CA VAL A 172 -1.38 10.89 2.38
C VAL A 172 -0.28 9.92 1.95
N PRO A 173 0.94 10.39 1.66
CA PRO A 173 2.08 9.50 1.49
C PRO A 173 2.60 9.11 2.87
N LEU A 174 2.55 7.80 3.19
CA LEU A 174 2.86 7.26 4.50
C LEU A 174 4.20 6.50 4.48
N ASN A 175 5.17 6.94 5.26
CA ASN A 175 6.35 6.16 5.59
C ASN A 175 5.98 5.16 6.70
N PRO A 176 6.05 3.84 6.46
CA PRO A 176 5.75 2.83 7.48
C PRO A 176 6.85 2.71 8.54
N GLY A 177 8.06 3.23 8.28
CA GLY A 177 9.26 2.96 9.07
C GLY A 177 10.01 1.71 8.60
N VAL A 178 10.87 1.14 9.45
CA VAL A 178 11.66 -0.06 9.17
C VAL A 178 11.08 -1.25 9.95
N ILE A 179 10.59 -2.24 9.22
CA ILE A 179 9.84 -3.38 9.79
C ILE A 179 10.38 -4.69 9.21
N ASP A 180 10.58 -5.71 10.06
CA ASP A 180 10.98 -7.05 9.64
C ASP A 180 9.95 -7.68 8.71
N THR A 181 10.25 -7.62 7.43
CA THR A 181 9.47 -8.20 6.32
C THR A 181 10.41 -8.87 5.33
N ASP A 182 9.87 -9.72 4.47
CA ASP A 182 10.66 -10.32 3.38
C ASP A 182 11.35 -9.26 2.50
N MET A 183 10.69 -8.11 2.31
CA MET A 183 11.26 -6.98 1.57
C MET A 183 12.48 -6.40 2.28
N LEU A 184 12.43 -6.22 3.60
CA LEU A 184 13.57 -5.73 4.37
C LEU A 184 14.70 -6.74 4.38
N ARG A 185 14.39 -8.03 4.55
CA ARG A 185 15.38 -9.12 4.53
C ARG A 185 16.13 -9.23 3.21
N GLN A 186 15.52 -8.84 2.09
CA GLN A 186 16.20 -8.78 0.80
C GLN A 186 17.35 -7.77 0.79
N CYS A 187 17.29 -6.68 1.59
CA CYS A 187 18.32 -5.65 1.67
C CYS A 187 19.26 -5.82 2.87
N PHE A 188 18.73 -6.28 4.01
CA PHE A 188 19.44 -6.29 5.29
C PHE A 188 19.78 -7.71 5.78
N SER A 189 19.41 -8.75 5.02
CA SER A 189 19.63 -10.15 5.40
C SER A 189 19.20 -10.42 6.86
N ASP A 190 20.07 -10.99 7.67
CA ASP A 190 19.78 -11.29 9.08
C ASP A 190 19.60 -10.05 9.96
N GLY A 191 20.13 -8.90 9.56
CA GLY A 191 19.93 -7.64 10.28
C GLY A 191 18.47 -7.18 10.35
N ALA A 192 17.63 -7.64 9.44
CA ALA A 192 16.20 -7.35 9.46
C ALA A 192 15.50 -7.87 10.72
N ALA A 193 16.00 -8.94 11.34
CA ALA A 193 15.42 -9.54 12.53
C ALA A 193 15.47 -8.65 13.80
N SER A 194 16.32 -7.61 13.80
CA SER A 194 16.38 -6.62 14.87
C SER A 194 15.21 -5.62 14.86
N TYR A 195 14.45 -5.56 13.79
CA TYR A 195 13.32 -4.65 13.65
C TYR A 195 12.00 -5.32 14.05
N PRO A 196 10.99 -4.53 14.45
CA PRO A 196 9.68 -5.04 14.85
C PRO A 196 9.00 -5.87 13.77
N LYS A 197 8.25 -6.87 14.16
CA LYS A 197 7.43 -7.68 13.25
C LYS A 197 6.25 -6.89 12.69
N ALA A 198 5.77 -7.28 11.50
CA ALA A 198 4.63 -6.63 10.85
C ALA A 198 3.37 -6.60 11.71
N GLN A 199 3.11 -7.64 12.52
CA GLN A 199 1.97 -7.69 13.44
C GLN A 199 2.09 -6.65 14.57
N GLU A 200 3.29 -6.44 15.14
CA GLU A 200 3.51 -5.41 16.16
C GLU A 200 3.38 -4.01 15.56
N TRP A 201 3.90 -3.81 14.36
CA TRP A 201 3.73 -2.58 13.61
C TRP A 201 2.25 -2.27 13.35
N ALA A 202 1.47 -3.26 12.91
CA ALA A 202 0.05 -3.07 12.59
C ALA A 202 -0.77 -2.60 13.79
N LYS A 203 -0.42 -3.01 15.03
CA LYS A 203 -1.10 -2.54 16.25
C LYS A 203 -1.02 -1.03 16.45
N ARG A 204 0.04 -0.37 15.94
CA ARG A 204 0.20 1.09 15.99
C ARG A 204 -0.21 1.75 14.68
N ALA A 205 0.19 1.18 13.55
CA ALA A 205 -0.04 1.76 12.24
C ALA A 205 -1.52 1.75 11.84
N ALA A 206 -2.27 0.69 12.15
CA ALA A 206 -3.66 0.61 11.77
C ALA A 206 -4.55 1.69 12.42
N PRO A 207 -4.53 1.89 13.76
CA PRO A 207 -5.26 3.01 14.36
C PRO A 207 -4.72 4.38 13.94
N PHE A 208 -3.40 4.53 13.71
CA PHE A 208 -2.82 5.75 13.15
C PHE A 208 -3.43 6.08 11.79
N ILE A 209 -3.49 5.11 10.88
CA ILE A 209 -4.09 5.28 9.55
C ILE A 209 -5.56 5.67 9.65
N LEU A 210 -6.33 5.05 10.55
CA LEU A 210 -7.74 5.41 10.78
C LEU A 210 -7.92 6.81 11.38
N GLY A 211 -6.90 7.39 11.97
CA GLY A 211 -6.88 8.77 12.49
C GLY A 211 -6.56 9.82 11.41
N LEU A 212 -6.12 9.41 10.22
CA LEU A 212 -5.86 10.31 9.10
C LEU A 212 -7.17 10.83 8.51
N GLY A 213 -7.16 12.08 8.07
CA GLY A 213 -8.33 12.73 7.50
C GLY A 213 -7.98 14.00 6.74
N ALA A 214 -8.97 14.84 6.46
CA ALA A 214 -8.83 16.05 5.65
C ALA A 214 -7.71 17.01 6.11
N LYS A 215 -7.42 17.06 7.41
CA LYS A 215 -6.32 17.86 7.99
C LYS A 215 -4.92 17.41 7.54
N ASP A 216 -4.82 16.16 7.10
CA ASP A 216 -3.55 15.51 6.73
C ASP A 216 -3.35 15.48 5.21
N ASN A 217 -4.28 16.04 4.43
CA ASN A 217 -4.26 16.05 2.98
C ASN A 217 -2.94 16.65 2.44
N GLY A 218 -2.23 15.91 1.58
CA GLY A 218 -0.95 16.30 0.99
C GLY A 218 0.25 16.28 1.95
N ARG A 219 0.04 16.01 3.24
CA ARG A 219 1.11 15.96 4.24
C ARG A 219 1.77 14.58 4.25
N SER A 220 3.08 14.57 4.15
CA SER A 220 3.86 13.34 4.32
C SER A 220 3.80 12.92 5.79
N ALA A 221 3.29 11.71 6.04
CA ALA A 221 3.19 11.13 7.37
C ALA A 221 4.21 10.02 7.61
N SER A 222 4.49 9.72 8.88
CA SER A 222 5.29 8.56 9.31
C SER A 222 4.60 7.89 10.49
N VAL A 223 4.73 6.57 10.59
CA VAL A 223 4.26 5.83 11.77
C VAL A 223 5.32 5.95 12.84
N ASP A 224 5.00 6.62 13.95
CA ASP A 224 5.94 6.88 15.04
C ASP A 224 6.47 5.60 15.72
N GLY A 225 7.74 5.62 16.09
CA GLY A 225 8.41 4.54 16.82
C GLY A 225 8.90 3.38 15.92
N PHE A 226 8.99 3.62 14.60
CA PHE A 226 9.53 2.69 13.62
C PHE A 226 10.59 3.36 12.71
N GLU A 227 11.12 4.50 13.13
CA GLU A 227 12.26 5.13 12.49
C GLU A 227 13.50 4.22 12.66
N GLY A 228 14.22 3.96 11.55
CA GLY A 228 15.45 3.20 11.56
C GLY A 228 16.66 4.11 11.72
#